data_4ad28b9463f4fbda5e9de33d14cd0bc2
#
_entry.id   4ad28b9463f4fbda5e9de33d14cd0bc2
#
_cell.length_a   1.000
_cell.length_b   1.000
_cell.length_c   1.000
_cell.angle_alpha   90.00
_cell.angle_beta   90.00
_cell.angle_gamma   90.00
#
_symmetry.space_group_name_H-M   'P 1'
#
loop_
_entity.id
_entity.type
_entity.pdbx_description
1 polymer ?
#
loop_
_entity_poly.entity_id
_entity_poly.type
_entity_poly.pdbx_seq_one_letter_code
_entity_poly.pdbx_strand_id
1 'polypeptide(L)'
;TSSSLYKNRPFLALWLAQILTQVGTNMLSFVLALRVFKLTESNTAVGILMLMVGVATLLFGAAAGVLVDRWEKKSVLIAVNFLRFLILALFIFTSESPLLIIILAFIFTVITQFFVPAEGAIIPNLVRESDLLRANSLFTFTLYASIICGFVGSGPALKFFGIDNVFIFIFV
;
A
#
# COMPACT_ATOMS: atom_id res chain seq x y z
N THR A 1 8.21 16.39 -30.84
CA THR A 1 9.33 16.02 -29.92
C THR A 1 8.74 15.50 -28.64
N SER A 2 8.74 14.18 -28.48
CA SER A 2 8.28 13.50 -27.29
C SER A 2 9.17 13.93 -26.11
N SER A 3 8.68 14.88 -25.32
CA SER A 3 9.28 15.11 -24.00
C SER A 3 9.00 13.85 -23.19
N SER A 4 10.02 13.02 -23.07
CA SER A 4 9.93 11.73 -22.41
C SER A 4 9.33 11.91 -21.01
N LEU A 5 8.28 11.13 -20.64
CA LEU A 5 7.76 11.01 -19.28
C LEU A 5 8.89 10.86 -18.26
N TYR A 6 9.96 10.20 -18.65
CA TYR A 6 11.17 9.99 -17.87
C TYR A 6 12.01 11.25 -17.59
N LYS A 7 11.67 12.41 -18.19
CA LYS A 7 12.28 13.72 -17.89
C LYS A 7 11.38 14.57 -16.98
N ASN A 8 10.15 14.14 -16.74
CA ASN A 8 9.20 14.85 -15.88
C ASN A 8 9.46 14.46 -14.42
N ARG A 9 10.22 15.29 -13.69
CA ARG A 9 10.60 15.05 -12.29
C ARG A 9 9.40 14.84 -11.35
N PRO A 10 8.33 15.66 -11.37
CA PRO A 10 7.14 15.44 -10.54
C PRO A 10 6.46 14.09 -10.81
N PHE A 11 6.33 13.71 -12.08
CA PHE A 11 5.76 12.42 -12.45
C PHE A 11 6.62 11.26 -11.95
N LEU A 12 7.95 11.33 -12.15
CA LEU A 12 8.87 10.29 -11.68
C LEU A 12 8.86 10.16 -10.16
N ALA A 13 8.79 11.27 -9.43
CA ALA A 13 8.73 11.24 -7.96
C ALA A 13 7.45 10.53 -7.49
N LEU A 14 6.29 10.86 -8.09
CA LEU A 14 5.03 10.19 -7.80
C LEU A 14 5.10 8.69 -8.13
N TRP A 15 5.62 8.34 -9.30
CA TRP A 15 5.73 6.95 -9.75
C TRP A 15 6.67 6.11 -8.87
N LEU A 16 7.83 6.66 -8.48
CA LEU A 16 8.74 6.00 -7.55
C LEU A 16 8.11 5.83 -6.17
N ALA A 17 7.41 6.85 -5.67
CA ALA A 17 6.68 6.75 -4.41
C ALA A 17 5.62 5.62 -4.47
N GLN A 18 4.90 5.48 -5.59
CA GLN A 18 3.96 4.38 -5.80
C GLN A 18 4.66 3.02 -5.75
N ILE A 19 5.78 2.86 -6.47
CA ILE A 19 6.54 1.59 -6.47
C ILE A 19 6.87 1.17 -5.05
N LEU A 20 7.52 2.05 -4.29
CA LEU A 20 7.95 1.77 -2.92
C LEU A 20 6.76 1.46 -2.01
N THR A 21 5.71 2.28 -2.08
CA THR A 21 4.52 2.12 -1.25
C THR A 21 3.77 0.82 -1.57
N GLN A 22 3.62 0.47 -2.84
CA GLN A 22 2.90 -0.74 -3.25
C GLN A 22 3.69 -2.01 -2.93
N VAL A 23 5.00 -2.02 -3.18
CA VAL A 23 5.84 -3.15 -2.78
C VAL A 23 5.78 -3.35 -1.26
N GLY A 24 5.98 -2.28 -0.48
CA GLY A 24 5.90 -2.32 0.98
C GLY A 24 4.53 -2.81 1.48
N THR A 25 3.42 -2.35 0.90
CA THR A 25 2.06 -2.78 1.26
C THR A 25 1.84 -4.27 0.98
N ASN A 26 2.32 -4.78 -0.16
CA ASN A 26 2.21 -6.20 -0.49
C ASN A 26 3.10 -7.07 0.40
N MET A 27 4.31 -6.61 0.73
CA MET A 27 5.18 -7.27 1.72
C MET A 27 4.51 -7.32 3.09
N LEU A 28 3.93 -6.20 3.55
CA LEU A 28 3.21 -6.12 4.81
C LEU A 28 2.08 -7.14 4.87
N SER A 29 1.27 -7.24 3.82
CA SER A 29 0.15 -8.20 3.74
C SER A 29 0.62 -9.64 3.95
N PHE A 30 1.72 -10.03 3.32
CA PHE A 30 2.31 -11.36 3.49
C PHE A 30 2.85 -11.58 4.90
N VAL A 31 3.58 -10.60 5.44
CA VAL A 31 4.19 -10.68 6.78
C VAL A 31 3.11 -10.77 7.85
N LEU A 32 2.01 -10.01 7.73
CA LEU A 32 0.89 -10.06 8.67
C LEU A 32 0.20 -11.43 8.63
N ALA A 33 -0.02 -12.00 7.44
CA ALA A 33 -0.60 -13.32 7.29
C ALA A 33 0.26 -14.40 7.98
N LEU A 34 1.58 -14.35 7.74
CA LEU A 34 2.53 -15.27 8.35
C LEU A 34 2.60 -15.09 9.87
N ARG A 35 2.54 -13.84 10.36
CA ARG A 35 2.59 -13.55 11.79
C ARG A 35 1.33 -14.06 12.49
N VAL A 36 0.14 -13.79 11.96
CA VAL A 36 -1.11 -14.32 12.51
C VAL A 36 -1.08 -15.84 12.53
N PHE A 37 -0.59 -16.48 11.47
CA PHE A 37 -0.45 -17.94 11.45
C PHE A 37 0.50 -18.45 12.54
N LYS A 38 1.68 -17.83 12.70
CA LYS A 38 2.65 -18.23 13.74
C LYS A 38 2.12 -18.07 15.17
N LEU A 39 1.29 -17.04 15.42
CA LEU A 39 0.72 -16.79 16.75
C LEU A 39 -0.47 -17.68 17.08
N THR A 40 -1.22 -18.15 16.09
CA THR A 40 -2.47 -18.86 16.29
C THR A 40 -2.44 -20.32 15.86
N GLU A 41 -1.45 -20.69 15.02
CA GLU A 41 -1.38 -21.98 14.32
C GLU A 41 -2.66 -22.33 13.56
N SER A 42 -3.46 -21.30 13.18
CA SER A 42 -4.80 -21.44 12.63
C SER A 42 -4.92 -20.80 11.24
N ASN A 43 -5.23 -21.63 10.24
CA ASN A 43 -5.60 -21.15 8.92
C ASN A 43 -6.87 -20.29 8.93
N THR A 44 -7.80 -20.58 9.87
CA THR A 44 -9.03 -19.79 10.04
C THR A 44 -8.73 -18.36 10.46
N ALA A 45 -7.76 -18.15 11.37
CA ALA A 45 -7.35 -16.81 11.80
C ALA A 45 -6.75 -16.00 10.64
N VAL A 46 -5.94 -16.65 9.79
CA VAL A 46 -5.43 -16.03 8.55
C VAL A 46 -6.57 -15.72 7.59
N GLY A 47 -7.55 -16.61 7.46
CA GLY A 47 -8.75 -16.38 6.67
C GLY A 47 -9.55 -15.17 7.14
N ILE A 48 -9.70 -14.99 8.46
CA ILE A 48 -10.36 -13.82 9.07
C ILE A 48 -9.58 -12.54 8.75
N LEU A 49 -8.24 -12.55 8.84
CA LEU A 49 -7.42 -11.41 8.45
C LEU A 49 -7.69 -11.00 6.99
N MET A 50 -7.65 -11.98 6.06
CA MET A 50 -7.88 -11.72 4.64
C MET A 50 -9.32 -11.23 4.37
N LEU A 51 -10.30 -11.80 5.07
CA LEU A 51 -11.68 -11.36 5.01
C LEU A 51 -11.83 -9.90 5.46
N MET A 52 -11.21 -9.51 6.58
CA MET A 52 -11.26 -8.14 7.07
C MET A 52 -10.62 -7.14 6.09
N VAL A 53 -9.49 -7.50 5.47
CA VAL A 53 -8.87 -6.71 4.40
C VAL A 53 -9.82 -6.59 3.19
N GLY A 54 -10.46 -7.67 2.78
CA GLY A 54 -11.45 -7.67 1.69
C GLY A 54 -12.68 -6.81 2.00
N VAL A 55 -13.23 -6.92 3.21
CA VAL A 55 -14.37 -6.10 3.67
C VAL A 55 -14.00 -4.62 3.71
N ALA A 56 -12.82 -4.27 4.23
CA ALA A 56 -12.33 -2.89 4.22
C ALA A 56 -12.24 -2.33 2.79
N THR A 57 -11.71 -3.10 1.86
CA THR A 57 -11.60 -2.72 0.45
C THR A 57 -12.97 -2.52 -0.19
N LEU A 58 -13.90 -3.46 0.01
CA LEU A 58 -15.23 -3.40 -0.58
C LEU A 58 -16.06 -2.22 -0.06
N LEU A 59 -16.06 -2.01 1.26
CA LEU A 59 -16.89 -0.97 1.88
C LEU A 59 -16.32 0.44 1.66
N PHE A 60 -15.01 0.61 1.74
CA PHE A 60 -14.37 1.91 1.73
C PHE A 60 -13.78 2.31 0.37
N GLY A 61 -13.56 1.36 -0.55
CA GLY A 61 -12.97 1.66 -1.85
C GLY A 61 -13.82 2.64 -2.68
N ALA A 62 -15.12 2.38 -2.82
CA ALA A 62 -16.03 3.27 -3.54
C ALA A 62 -16.22 4.61 -2.81
N ALA A 63 -16.37 4.59 -1.48
CA ALA A 63 -16.54 5.80 -0.68
C ALA A 63 -15.28 6.69 -0.74
N ALA A 64 -14.09 6.10 -0.73
CA ALA A 64 -12.84 6.82 -0.84
C ALA A 64 -12.73 7.60 -2.15
N GLY A 65 -13.15 7.03 -3.28
CA GLY A 65 -13.17 7.73 -4.57
C GLY A 65 -14.01 9.01 -4.51
N VAL A 66 -15.24 8.90 -4.02
CA VAL A 66 -16.16 10.05 -3.91
C VAL A 66 -15.64 11.14 -2.97
N LEU A 67 -15.03 10.75 -1.85
CA LEU A 67 -14.47 11.70 -0.88
C LEU A 67 -13.22 12.39 -1.42
N VAL A 68 -12.34 11.64 -2.06
CA VAL A 68 -11.10 12.15 -2.64
C VAL A 68 -11.41 13.19 -3.73
N ASP A 69 -12.47 13.03 -4.51
CA ASP A 69 -12.84 14.00 -5.54
C ASP A 69 -13.08 15.41 -4.98
N ARG A 70 -13.54 15.50 -3.74
CA ARG A 70 -13.84 16.76 -3.03
C ARG A 70 -12.65 17.40 -2.34
N TRP A 71 -11.60 16.63 -2.09
CA TRP A 71 -10.44 17.07 -1.31
C TRP A 71 -9.23 17.41 -2.20
N GLU A 72 -8.30 18.17 -1.66
CA GLU A 72 -7.04 18.45 -2.33
C GLU A 72 -6.16 17.18 -2.33
N LYS A 73 -5.90 16.66 -3.55
CA LYS A 73 -5.31 15.35 -3.79
C LYS A 73 -3.92 15.18 -3.16
N LYS A 74 -3.12 16.26 -3.19
CA LYS A 74 -1.78 16.25 -2.58
C LYS A 74 -1.87 16.10 -1.07
N SER A 75 -2.77 16.82 -0.43
CA SER A 75 -3.02 16.73 1.01
C SER A 75 -3.51 15.35 1.41
N VAL A 76 -4.38 14.72 0.58
CA VAL A 76 -4.83 13.34 0.80
C VAL A 76 -3.65 12.38 0.76
N LEU A 77 -2.76 12.47 -0.26
CA LEU A 77 -1.60 11.57 -0.35
C LEU A 77 -0.65 11.72 0.84
N ILE A 78 -0.40 12.96 1.30
CA ILE A 78 0.44 13.23 2.47
C ILE A 78 -0.22 12.62 3.73
N ALA A 79 -1.50 12.89 3.95
CA ALA A 79 -2.23 12.39 5.11
C ALA A 79 -2.28 10.85 5.13
N VAL A 80 -2.57 10.22 4.00
CA VAL A 80 -2.60 8.75 3.88
C VAL A 80 -1.25 8.14 4.21
N ASN A 81 -0.16 8.67 3.65
CA ASN A 81 1.17 8.14 3.92
C ASN A 81 1.58 8.36 5.38
N PHE A 82 1.24 9.52 5.97
CA PHE A 82 1.49 9.78 7.38
C PHE A 82 0.71 8.83 8.29
N LEU A 83 -0.56 8.59 8.01
CA LEU A 83 -1.39 7.65 8.78
C LEU A 83 -0.90 6.21 8.63
N ARG A 84 -0.51 5.79 7.44
CA ARG A 84 0.12 4.48 7.23
C ARG A 84 1.40 4.32 8.05
N PHE A 85 2.25 5.35 8.07
CA PHE A 85 3.45 5.38 8.88
C PHE A 85 3.13 5.15 10.36
N LEU A 86 2.12 5.84 10.91
CA LEU A 86 1.70 5.65 12.30
C LEU A 86 1.20 4.23 12.56
N ILE A 87 0.39 3.65 11.67
CA ILE A 87 -0.09 2.27 11.83
C ILE A 87 1.06 1.27 11.73
N LEU A 88 2.02 1.46 10.83
CA LEU A 88 3.21 0.61 10.75
C LEU A 88 4.02 0.66 12.04
N ALA A 89 4.19 1.84 12.64
CA ALA A 89 4.83 1.97 13.95
C ALA A 89 4.06 1.20 15.04
N LEU A 90 2.73 1.23 15.02
CA LEU A 90 1.91 0.46 15.97
C LEU A 90 2.07 -1.05 15.80
N PHE A 91 2.29 -1.57 14.59
CA PHE A 91 2.55 -2.99 14.39
C PHE A 91 3.79 -3.49 15.13
N ILE A 92 4.80 -2.64 15.34
CA ILE A 92 6.02 -2.99 16.10
C ILE A 92 5.66 -3.30 17.56
N PHE A 93 4.72 -2.53 18.13
CA PHE A 93 4.33 -2.67 19.54
C PHE A 93 3.22 -3.72 19.80
N THR A 94 2.49 -4.13 18.76
CA THR A 94 1.33 -5.05 18.90
C THR A 94 1.64 -6.47 18.45
N SER A 95 2.89 -6.80 18.37
CA SER A 95 3.40 -8.01 17.73
C SER A 95 2.91 -9.35 18.29
N GLU A 96 2.34 -9.39 19.49
CA GLU A 96 1.93 -10.63 20.16
C GLU A 96 0.42 -10.88 20.18
N SER A 97 -0.41 -9.91 19.77
CA SER A 97 -1.87 -10.05 19.76
C SER A 97 -2.45 -10.22 18.36
N PRO A 98 -2.91 -11.42 17.98
CA PRO A 98 -3.53 -11.64 16.68
C PRO A 98 -4.73 -10.73 16.39
N LEU A 99 -5.54 -10.47 17.43
CA LEU A 99 -6.71 -9.59 17.32
C LEU A 99 -6.30 -8.15 16.98
N LEU A 100 -5.28 -7.62 17.67
CA LEU A 100 -4.77 -6.26 17.38
C LEU A 100 -4.16 -6.18 15.98
N ILE A 101 -3.45 -7.22 15.52
CA ILE A 101 -2.93 -7.29 14.16
C ILE A 101 -4.07 -7.20 13.14
N ILE A 102 -5.16 -7.95 13.33
CA ILE A 102 -6.32 -7.94 12.42
C ILE A 102 -6.99 -6.56 12.41
N ILE A 103 -7.18 -5.94 13.58
CA ILE A 103 -7.77 -4.60 13.69
C ILE A 103 -6.90 -3.55 12.99
N LEU A 104 -5.59 -3.56 13.24
CA LEU A 104 -4.67 -2.62 12.60
C LEU A 104 -4.57 -2.85 11.10
N ALA A 105 -4.61 -4.10 10.62
CA ALA A 105 -4.63 -4.43 9.20
C ALA A 105 -5.92 -3.89 8.53
N PHE A 106 -7.07 -4.01 9.19
CA PHE A 106 -8.32 -3.41 8.73
C PHE A 106 -8.19 -1.89 8.60
N ILE A 107 -7.73 -1.20 9.65
CA ILE A 107 -7.57 0.26 9.66
C ILE A 107 -6.55 0.70 8.59
N PHE A 108 -5.41 0.00 8.48
CA PHE A 108 -4.41 0.27 7.45
C PHE A 108 -5.00 0.14 6.04
N THR A 109 -5.82 -0.89 5.81
CA THR A 109 -6.49 -1.10 4.53
C THR A 109 -7.48 0.01 4.24
N VAL A 110 -8.31 0.42 5.20
CA VAL A 110 -9.25 1.55 5.04
C VAL A 110 -8.50 2.82 4.62
N ILE A 111 -7.41 3.17 5.31
CA ILE A 111 -6.58 4.33 4.98
C ILE A 111 -6.01 4.20 3.56
N THR A 112 -5.59 3.00 3.19
CA THR A 112 -5.00 2.71 1.88
C THR A 112 -5.98 2.91 0.73
N GLN A 113 -7.31 2.74 0.94
CA GLN A 113 -8.31 2.95 -0.11
C GLN A 113 -8.31 4.38 -0.66
N PHE A 114 -7.88 5.37 0.10
CA PHE A 114 -7.80 6.75 -0.34
C PHE A 114 -6.59 7.05 -1.23
N PHE A 115 -5.58 6.19 -1.22
CA PHE A 115 -4.34 6.40 -1.96
C PHE A 115 -4.55 6.33 -3.48
N VAL A 116 -5.11 5.24 -3.98
CA VAL A 116 -5.25 4.98 -5.42
C VAL A 116 -6.07 6.05 -6.14
N PRO A 117 -7.28 6.45 -5.66
CA PRO A 117 -8.03 7.50 -6.34
C PRO A 117 -7.33 8.87 -6.26
N ALA A 118 -6.65 9.19 -5.15
CA ALA A 118 -5.90 10.44 -5.02
C ALA A 118 -4.72 10.50 -6.01
N GLU A 119 -3.98 9.41 -6.14
CA GLU A 119 -2.87 9.26 -7.07
C GLU A 119 -3.35 9.36 -8.52
N GLY A 120 -4.39 8.61 -8.88
CA GLY A 120 -4.96 8.65 -10.23
C GLY A 120 -5.46 10.03 -10.65
N ALA A 121 -6.03 10.78 -9.71
CA ALA A 121 -6.53 12.14 -9.95
C ALA A 121 -5.42 13.21 -10.11
N ILE A 122 -4.18 12.93 -9.67
CA ILE A 122 -3.04 13.84 -9.84
C ILE A 122 -2.36 13.65 -11.20
N ILE A 123 -2.34 12.44 -11.76
CA ILE A 123 -1.63 12.12 -13.01
C ILE A 123 -1.95 13.10 -14.15
N PRO A 124 -3.23 13.45 -14.43
CA PRO A 124 -3.56 14.39 -15.51
C PRO A 124 -2.95 15.79 -15.33
N ASN A 125 -2.68 16.20 -14.11
CA ASN A 125 -2.07 17.49 -13.81
C ASN A 125 -0.53 17.49 -13.99
N LEU A 126 0.07 16.30 -14.06
CA LEU A 126 1.53 16.12 -14.14
C LEU A 126 2.02 15.84 -15.54
N VAL A 127 1.18 15.28 -16.42
CA VAL A 127 1.58 14.85 -17.75
C VAL A 127 0.70 15.51 -18.82
N ARG A 128 1.19 15.55 -20.06
CA ARG A 128 0.42 16.04 -21.19
C ARG A 128 -0.70 15.05 -21.53
N GLU A 129 -1.77 15.54 -22.13
CA GLU A 129 -2.89 14.70 -22.57
C GLU A 129 -2.45 13.55 -23.48
N SER A 130 -1.50 13.82 -24.40
CA SER A 130 -0.90 12.80 -25.28
C SER A 130 -0.14 11.68 -24.55
N ASP A 131 0.31 11.92 -23.34
CA ASP A 131 1.11 10.99 -22.53
C ASP A 131 0.28 10.28 -21.44
N LEU A 132 -1.01 10.68 -21.23
CA LEU A 132 -1.88 10.13 -20.20
C LEU A 132 -2.04 8.61 -20.28
N LEU A 133 -2.23 8.07 -21.49
CA LEU A 133 -2.36 6.62 -21.68
C LEU A 133 -1.09 5.89 -21.23
N ARG A 134 0.08 6.40 -21.57
CA ARG A 134 1.37 5.82 -21.18
C ARG A 134 1.59 5.92 -19.66
N ALA A 135 1.27 7.08 -19.08
CA ALA A 135 1.37 7.29 -17.64
C ALA A 135 0.49 6.29 -16.89
N ASN A 136 -0.79 6.19 -17.23
CA ASN A 136 -1.72 5.25 -16.61
C ASN A 136 -1.29 3.79 -16.79
N SER A 137 -0.75 3.44 -17.98
CA SER A 137 -0.24 2.08 -18.23
C SER A 137 0.96 1.75 -17.33
N LEU A 138 1.89 2.71 -17.12
CA LEU A 138 3.02 2.52 -16.21
C LEU A 138 2.55 2.33 -14.77
N PHE A 139 1.58 3.13 -14.30
CA PHE A 139 1.03 3.01 -12.96
C PHE A 139 0.31 1.67 -12.76
N THR A 140 -0.52 1.27 -13.72
CA THR A 140 -1.22 -0.03 -13.69
C THR A 140 -0.24 -1.21 -13.72
N PHE A 141 0.76 -1.15 -14.60
CA PHE A 141 1.81 -2.18 -14.65
C PHE A 141 2.54 -2.29 -13.32
N THR A 142 2.93 -1.15 -12.74
CA THR A 142 3.62 -1.10 -11.46
C THR A 142 2.77 -1.67 -10.32
N LEU A 143 1.47 -1.37 -10.32
CA LEU A 143 0.53 -1.91 -9.33
C LEU A 143 0.58 -3.44 -9.31
N TYR A 144 0.45 -4.08 -10.47
CA TYR A 144 0.47 -5.55 -10.56
C TYR A 144 1.87 -6.14 -10.35
N ALA A 145 2.92 -5.52 -10.89
CA ALA A 145 4.29 -5.96 -10.69
C ALA A 145 4.69 -5.90 -9.21
N SER A 146 4.22 -4.89 -8.47
CA SER A 146 4.47 -4.73 -7.05
C SER A 146 3.90 -5.87 -6.19
N ILE A 147 2.82 -6.54 -6.65
CA ILE A 147 2.28 -7.72 -5.98
C ILE A 147 3.33 -8.83 -6.00
N ILE A 148 3.85 -9.13 -7.18
CA ILE A 148 4.88 -10.18 -7.34
C ILE A 148 6.14 -9.81 -6.55
N CYS A 149 6.65 -8.59 -6.72
CA CYS A 149 7.85 -8.12 -6.03
C CYS A 149 7.68 -8.11 -4.51
N GLY A 150 6.52 -7.70 -4.00
CA GLY A 150 6.24 -7.67 -2.57
C GLY A 150 6.19 -9.06 -1.96
N PHE A 151 5.46 -9.99 -2.57
CA PHE A 151 5.36 -11.37 -2.07
C PHE A 151 6.69 -12.11 -2.18
N VAL A 152 7.39 -12.04 -3.32
CA VAL A 152 8.69 -12.68 -3.51
C VAL A 152 9.75 -12.03 -2.61
N GLY A 153 9.75 -10.72 -2.49
CA GLY A 153 10.68 -9.97 -1.63
C GLY A 153 10.50 -10.22 -0.14
N SER A 154 9.30 -10.64 0.28
CA SER A 154 9.02 -10.95 1.70
C SER A 154 9.86 -12.13 2.21
N GLY A 155 10.13 -13.14 1.39
CA GLY A 155 10.95 -14.30 1.79
C GLY A 155 12.37 -13.90 2.20
N PRO A 156 13.17 -13.29 1.33
CA PRO A 156 14.48 -12.75 1.69
C PRO A 156 14.44 -11.78 2.87
N ALA A 157 13.48 -10.83 2.88
CA ALA A 157 13.36 -9.87 3.97
C ALA A 157 13.15 -10.55 5.33
N LEU A 158 12.27 -11.55 5.40
CA LEU A 158 12.05 -12.35 6.61
C LEU A 158 13.29 -13.15 7.02
N LYS A 159 14.05 -13.66 6.06
CA LYS A 159 15.29 -14.40 6.33
C LYS A 159 16.38 -13.51 6.93
N PHE A 160 16.53 -12.27 6.44
CA PHE A 160 17.58 -11.36 6.88
C PHE A 160 17.22 -10.59 8.15
N PHE A 161 15.98 -10.12 8.27
CA PHE A 161 15.54 -9.25 9.37
C PHE A 161 14.76 -9.98 10.46
N GLY A 162 14.25 -11.18 10.17
CA GLY A 162 13.31 -11.87 11.05
C GLY A 162 11.91 -11.26 11.01
N ILE A 163 10.93 -11.97 11.60
CA ILE A 163 9.53 -11.56 11.55
C ILE A 163 9.24 -10.32 12.40
N ASP A 164 10.03 -10.08 13.43
CA ASP A 164 9.84 -8.94 14.34
C ASP A 164 10.42 -7.65 13.79
N ASN A 165 11.57 -7.73 13.11
CA ASN A 165 12.27 -6.55 12.59
C ASN A 165 11.89 -6.22 11.14
N VAL A 166 11.22 -7.11 10.42
CA VAL A 166 10.84 -6.87 9.02
C VAL A 166 9.89 -5.68 8.89
N PHE A 167 9.10 -5.36 9.93
CA PHE A 167 8.26 -4.17 9.94
C PHE A 167 9.09 -2.89 9.84
N ILE A 168 10.26 -2.85 10.49
CA ILE A 168 11.18 -1.70 10.41
C ILE A 168 11.70 -1.55 8.98
N PHE A 169 12.03 -2.67 8.31
CA PHE A 169 12.47 -2.65 6.92
C PHE A 169 11.38 -2.17 5.95
N ILE A 170 10.11 -2.54 6.17
CA ILE A 170 8.99 -2.08 5.35
C ILE A 170 8.72 -0.59 5.59
N PHE A 171 9.10 -0.08 6.75
CA PHE A 171 8.91 1.29 7.19
C PHE A 171 9.90 2.29 6.56
N VAL A 172 11.11 1.86 6.22
CA VAL A 172 12.18 2.69 5.61
C VAL A 172 12.03 2.76 4.10
#